data_b19bd39cd813a814eb9f505798963965
#
_entry.id   b19bd39cd813a814eb9f505798963965
#
_cell.length_a   1.000
_cell.length_b   1.000
_cell.length_c   1.000
_cell.angle_alpha   90.00
_cell.angle_beta   90.00
_cell.angle_gamma   90.00
#
_symmetry.space_group_name_H-M   'P 1'
#
loop_
_entity.id
_entity.type
_entity.pdbx_description
1 polymer ?
#
loop_
_entity_poly.entity_id
_entity_poly.type
_entity_poly.pdbx_seq_one_letter_code
_entity_poly.pdbx_strand_id
1 'polypeptide(L)'
;GLLLDLAGNDAYDGYAFVQGAGLAGVGALIDREGRDQYACFYEAQGFGAVKGFGLLLDALGDETYTAHPTPVEFPSPQTAERNVSMAQGAGYGRRADYSDGRSWAGGVGLLIDVQGSDRYTCGVFGQGVGYWGGVGMLIDLQGDDVREGTWYVQGAAAHFAIGYLEDRLGNDRTLAALNMAIGAGHDFSIGYHIDFAGNDEYNAPSLALGGANANGIGIFVDLAGDDLYQARSKDANFGRANPIGRGTLRERGFALGLFLDAGGNDSYPPSVEFAGNGRNWIVWALQNERPTESQLGLGTDR
;
A
#
# COMPACT_ATOMS: atom_id res chain seq x y z
N GLY A 1 -24.98 3.98 0.05
CA GLY A 1 -25.50 3.83 1.43
C GLY A 1 -24.61 4.56 2.43
N LEU A 2 -25.20 4.93 3.57
CA LEU A 2 -24.49 5.56 4.68
C LEU A 2 -24.90 4.82 5.96
N LEU A 3 -23.91 4.39 6.74
CA LEU A 3 -24.06 3.97 8.13
C LEU A 3 -23.30 4.97 8.99
N LEU A 4 -23.92 5.43 10.08
CA LEU A 4 -23.30 6.28 11.08
C LEU A 4 -23.53 5.63 12.44
N ASP A 5 -22.46 5.27 13.11
CA ASP A 5 -22.45 4.89 14.52
C ASP A 5 -21.90 6.04 15.36
N LEU A 6 -22.37 6.16 16.58
CA LEU A 6 -21.98 7.28 17.44
C LEU A 6 -21.17 6.86 18.64
N ALA A 7 -21.31 5.64 19.09
CA ALA A 7 -20.55 5.09 20.21
C ALA A 7 -20.92 3.63 20.47
N GLY A 8 -19.95 2.84 20.84
CA GLY A 8 -20.11 1.45 21.21
C GLY A 8 -18.76 0.74 21.13
N ASN A 9 -18.75 -0.52 21.40
CA ASN A 9 -17.68 -1.41 20.97
C ASN A 9 -18.34 -2.43 20.07
N ASP A 10 -18.29 -2.16 18.78
CA ASP A 10 -19.14 -2.80 17.81
C ASP A 10 -18.40 -3.86 16.98
N ALA A 11 -19.15 -4.78 16.43
CA ALA A 11 -18.63 -5.80 15.54
C ALA A 11 -19.33 -5.72 14.18
N TYR A 12 -18.60 -5.23 13.20
CA TYR A 12 -19.02 -5.15 11.81
C TYR A 12 -18.50 -6.37 11.05
N ASP A 13 -19.31 -7.40 10.99
CA ASP A 13 -18.95 -8.63 10.28
C ASP A 13 -19.70 -8.75 8.95
N GLY A 14 -18.96 -8.97 7.87
CA GLY A 14 -19.54 -9.09 6.55
C GLY A 14 -18.65 -9.87 5.59
N TYR A 15 -19.25 -10.39 4.52
CA TYR A 15 -18.51 -11.23 3.58
C TYR A 15 -17.82 -10.41 2.48
N ALA A 16 -18.60 -9.62 1.74
CA ALA A 16 -18.10 -8.80 0.64
C ALA A 16 -19.02 -7.61 0.37
N PHE A 17 -18.48 -6.53 -0.22
CA PHE A 17 -19.18 -5.28 -0.52
C PHE A 17 -19.86 -4.64 0.69
N VAL A 18 -19.15 -4.59 1.81
CA VAL A 18 -19.63 -4.08 3.10
C VAL A 18 -18.73 -2.98 3.64
N GLN A 19 -19.05 -2.42 4.81
CA GLN A 19 -18.21 -1.50 5.57
C GLN A 19 -17.72 -0.31 4.72
N GLY A 20 -18.67 0.43 4.14
CA GLY A 20 -18.37 1.62 3.34
C GLY A 20 -17.99 1.36 1.88
N ALA A 21 -18.24 0.16 1.34
CA ALA A 21 -17.94 -0.14 -0.06
C ALA A 21 -18.86 0.60 -1.04
N GLY A 22 -18.29 1.15 -2.13
CA GLY A 22 -18.99 1.88 -3.18
C GLY A 22 -18.75 1.32 -4.58
N LEU A 23 -19.82 0.98 -5.31
CA LEU A 23 -19.83 0.59 -6.72
C LEU A 23 -20.85 1.42 -7.48
N ALA A 24 -20.42 2.16 -8.50
CA ALA A 24 -21.28 3.06 -9.29
C ALA A 24 -22.12 4.00 -8.39
N GLY A 25 -21.57 4.42 -7.28
CA GLY A 25 -22.25 5.26 -6.28
C GLY A 25 -21.39 5.41 -5.03
N VAL A 26 -21.99 5.85 -3.92
CA VAL A 26 -21.30 6.13 -2.66
C VAL A 26 -21.69 5.10 -1.60
N GLY A 27 -20.69 4.49 -0.96
CA GLY A 27 -20.81 3.75 0.28
C GLY A 27 -19.99 4.44 1.38
N ALA A 28 -20.57 4.63 2.55
CA ALA A 28 -19.86 5.17 3.69
C ALA A 28 -20.27 4.48 4.99
N LEU A 29 -19.27 4.19 5.83
CA LEU A 29 -19.43 3.85 7.23
C LEU A 29 -18.62 4.87 8.03
N ILE A 30 -19.23 5.46 9.02
CA ILE A 30 -18.58 6.40 9.94
C ILE A 30 -18.88 5.93 11.35
N ASP A 31 -17.83 5.57 12.08
CA ASP A 31 -17.85 5.29 13.51
C ASP A 31 -17.19 6.44 14.27
N ARG A 32 -17.69 6.76 15.45
CA ARG A 32 -17.17 7.89 16.19
C ARG A 32 -16.44 7.53 17.45
N GLU A 33 -16.85 6.51 18.15
CA GLU A 33 -16.28 6.16 19.45
C GLU A 33 -16.48 4.67 19.74
N GLY A 34 -15.40 3.97 19.96
CA GLY A 34 -15.53 2.59 20.36
C GLY A 34 -14.18 1.90 20.41
N ARG A 35 -14.25 0.60 20.55
CA ARG A 35 -13.17 -0.31 20.24
C ARG A 35 -13.76 -1.37 19.33
N ASP A 36 -13.59 -1.17 18.05
CA ASP A 36 -14.44 -1.80 17.06
C ASP A 36 -13.71 -2.90 16.27
N GLN A 37 -14.49 -3.82 15.75
CA GLN A 37 -13.98 -4.93 14.97
C GLN A 37 -14.64 -4.92 13.58
N TYR A 38 -13.81 -4.70 12.56
CA TYR A 38 -14.22 -4.73 11.17
C TYR A 38 -13.68 -6.00 10.51
N ALA A 39 -14.56 -6.96 10.21
CA ALA A 39 -14.19 -8.22 9.59
C ALA A 39 -14.87 -8.41 8.24
N CYS A 40 -14.08 -8.82 7.23
CA CYS A 40 -14.57 -9.12 5.88
C CYS A 40 -13.66 -10.11 5.17
N PHE A 41 -14.04 -10.51 3.96
CA PHE A 41 -13.18 -11.30 3.07
C PHE A 41 -12.74 -10.50 1.84
N TYR A 42 -13.64 -9.72 1.23
CA TYR A 42 -13.41 -9.18 -0.11
C TYR A 42 -14.16 -7.86 -0.34
N GLU A 43 -13.51 -6.89 -1.00
CA GLU A 43 -14.10 -5.64 -1.49
C GLU A 43 -14.90 -4.87 -0.41
N ALA A 44 -14.23 -4.50 0.67
CA ALA A 44 -14.86 -3.88 1.84
C ALA A 44 -13.94 -2.83 2.51
N GLN A 45 -14.33 -2.32 3.65
CA GLN A 45 -13.55 -1.40 4.48
C GLN A 45 -13.08 -0.17 3.69
N GLY A 46 -14.05 0.62 3.19
CA GLY A 46 -13.79 1.80 2.39
C GLY A 46 -13.40 1.51 0.93
N PHE A 47 -13.80 0.36 0.38
CA PHE A 47 -13.50 -0.03 -1.00
C PHE A 47 -14.25 0.80 -2.04
N GLY A 48 -13.53 1.31 -3.05
CA GLY A 48 -14.10 2.03 -4.19
C GLY A 48 -13.93 1.27 -5.51
N ALA A 49 -15.04 0.72 -6.05
CA ALA A 49 -15.06 0.07 -7.37
C ALA A 49 -15.34 1.07 -8.50
N VAL A 50 -15.44 0.55 -9.72
CA VAL A 50 -15.70 1.34 -10.94
C VAL A 50 -16.82 2.38 -10.75
N LYS A 51 -16.51 3.66 -10.96
CA LYS A 51 -17.41 4.81 -10.74
C LYS A 51 -17.99 4.88 -9.32
N GLY A 52 -17.31 4.26 -8.36
CA GLY A 52 -17.70 4.24 -6.96
C GLY A 52 -16.79 5.08 -6.07
N PHE A 53 -17.32 5.49 -4.94
CA PHE A 53 -16.58 6.05 -3.84
C PHE A 53 -16.91 5.25 -2.58
N GLY A 54 -15.90 4.67 -1.95
CA GLY A 54 -16.01 3.95 -0.68
C GLY A 54 -15.32 4.72 0.43
N LEU A 55 -15.95 4.78 1.60
CA LEU A 55 -15.40 5.41 2.81
C LEU A 55 -15.67 4.54 4.02
N LEU A 56 -14.61 4.25 4.78
CA LEU A 56 -14.69 3.88 6.19
C LEU A 56 -13.93 4.95 6.97
N LEU A 57 -14.57 5.54 7.98
CA LEU A 57 -13.94 6.46 8.91
C LEU A 57 -14.23 5.96 10.33
N ASP A 58 -13.17 5.72 11.07
CA ASP A 58 -13.21 5.55 12.52
C ASP A 58 -12.56 6.75 13.20
N ALA A 59 -13.09 7.18 14.32
CA ALA A 59 -12.60 8.39 14.94
C ALA A 59 -11.88 8.17 16.26
N LEU A 60 -12.26 7.21 17.07
CA LEU A 60 -11.66 7.01 18.40
C LEU A 60 -11.78 5.55 18.85
N GLY A 61 -10.66 4.91 19.13
CA GLY A 61 -10.64 3.60 19.76
C GLY A 61 -9.31 2.87 19.57
N ASP A 62 -9.28 1.58 19.77
CA ASP A 62 -8.23 0.66 19.33
C ASP A 62 -8.89 -0.41 18.48
N GLU A 63 -8.84 -0.27 17.17
CA GLU A 63 -9.63 -1.04 16.23
C GLU A 63 -8.92 -2.27 15.69
N THR A 64 -9.71 -3.15 15.11
CA THR A 64 -9.18 -4.30 14.37
C THR A 64 -9.82 -4.36 12.99
N TYR A 65 -9.03 -4.09 11.97
CA TYR A 65 -9.43 -4.18 10.56
C TYR A 65 -8.92 -5.49 9.95
N THR A 66 -9.80 -6.44 9.77
CA THR A 66 -9.45 -7.76 9.24
C THR A 66 -10.13 -8.05 7.91
N ALA A 67 -9.37 -7.97 6.81
CA ALA A 67 -9.77 -8.59 5.56
C ALA A 67 -9.12 -9.97 5.48
N HIS A 68 -9.86 -11.02 5.86
CA HIS A 68 -9.30 -12.35 6.10
C HIS A 68 -8.41 -12.87 4.97
N PRO A 69 -7.10 -13.05 5.18
CA PRO A 69 -6.24 -13.64 4.17
C PRO A 69 -6.47 -15.14 3.99
N THR A 70 -7.02 -15.80 5.01
CA THR A 70 -7.40 -17.22 5.07
C THR A 70 -8.61 -17.40 6.00
N PRO A 71 -9.46 -18.44 5.86
CA PRO A 71 -9.43 -19.45 4.81
C PRO A 71 -9.63 -18.84 3.42
N VAL A 72 -9.16 -19.54 2.36
CA VAL A 72 -9.20 -19.01 0.99
C VAL A 72 -10.60 -19.20 0.41
N GLU A 73 -11.32 -18.12 0.24
CA GLU A 73 -12.65 -18.02 -0.37
C GLU A 73 -12.57 -17.28 -1.73
N PHE A 74 -11.66 -16.32 -1.85
CA PHE A 74 -11.40 -15.51 -3.03
C PHE A 74 -9.93 -15.66 -3.45
N PRO A 75 -9.53 -16.77 -4.08
CA PRO A 75 -8.14 -17.05 -4.40
C PRO A 75 -7.54 -15.98 -5.31
N SER A 76 -6.33 -15.52 -4.96
CA SER A 76 -5.61 -14.55 -5.77
C SER A 76 -4.92 -15.23 -6.95
N PRO A 77 -4.96 -14.63 -8.17
CA PRO A 77 -4.14 -15.10 -9.28
C PRO A 77 -2.62 -14.99 -9.02
N GLN A 78 -2.20 -14.14 -8.09
CA GLN A 78 -0.80 -13.98 -7.72
C GLN A 78 -0.32 -15.06 -6.76
N THR A 79 -1.20 -15.53 -5.86
CA THR A 79 -0.93 -16.64 -4.94
C THR A 79 -2.23 -17.32 -4.56
N ALA A 80 -2.32 -18.63 -4.80
CA ALA A 80 -3.52 -19.40 -4.47
C ALA A 80 -3.73 -19.62 -2.96
N GLU A 81 -2.75 -19.24 -2.15
CA GLU A 81 -2.75 -19.47 -0.70
C GLU A 81 -3.39 -18.33 0.11
N ARG A 82 -3.80 -17.26 -0.55
CA ARG A 82 -4.35 -16.07 0.09
C ARG A 82 -5.51 -15.51 -0.70
N ASN A 83 -6.44 -14.89 0.01
CA ASN A 83 -7.54 -14.13 -0.59
C ASN A 83 -7.05 -12.86 -1.27
N VAL A 84 -7.70 -12.52 -2.38
CA VAL A 84 -7.78 -11.14 -2.83
C VAL A 84 -8.63 -10.39 -1.82
N SER A 85 -8.11 -9.35 -1.18
CA SER A 85 -8.86 -8.56 -0.20
C SER A 85 -9.58 -7.37 -0.84
N MET A 86 -8.89 -6.55 -1.64
CA MET A 86 -9.43 -5.29 -2.15
C MET A 86 -10.15 -4.52 -1.04
N ALA A 87 -9.45 -4.29 0.07
CA ALA A 87 -10.02 -3.74 1.29
C ALA A 87 -9.09 -2.71 1.93
N GLN A 88 -9.54 -2.10 3.02
CA GLN A 88 -8.77 -1.11 3.76
C GLN A 88 -8.37 0.07 2.86
N GLY A 89 -9.38 0.76 2.31
CA GLY A 89 -9.19 1.91 1.43
C GLY A 89 -8.75 1.55 0.01
N ALA A 90 -9.04 0.37 -0.50
CA ALA A 90 -8.64 -0.03 -1.85
C ALA A 90 -9.48 0.62 -2.96
N GLY A 91 -8.81 1.10 -4.02
CA GLY A 91 -9.44 1.61 -5.23
C GLY A 91 -9.27 0.67 -6.41
N TYR A 92 -10.37 0.24 -7.02
CA TYR A 92 -10.38 -0.83 -8.02
C TYR A 92 -11.04 -0.45 -9.33
N GLY A 93 -10.36 -0.77 -10.45
CA GLY A 93 -10.93 -0.76 -11.78
C GLY A 93 -11.05 -2.15 -12.41
N ARG A 94 -11.93 -2.28 -13.38
CA ARG A 94 -12.13 -3.54 -14.08
C ARG A 94 -11.09 -3.74 -15.18
N ARG A 95 -10.21 -4.70 -14.99
CA ARG A 95 -9.28 -5.16 -16.02
C ARG A 95 -9.91 -6.27 -16.85
N ALA A 96 -9.93 -6.11 -18.17
CA ALA A 96 -10.59 -7.04 -19.07
C ALA A 96 -9.73 -7.42 -20.31
N ASP A 97 -8.40 -7.37 -20.19
CA ASP A 97 -7.45 -7.61 -21.28
C ASP A 97 -7.61 -8.98 -21.95
N TYR A 98 -8.02 -9.97 -21.17
CA TYR A 98 -8.11 -11.36 -21.58
C TYR A 98 -9.55 -11.89 -21.62
N SER A 99 -10.53 -10.99 -21.53
CA SER A 99 -11.95 -11.35 -21.54
C SER A 99 -12.69 -10.67 -22.70
N ASP A 100 -13.55 -9.69 -22.39
CA ASP A 100 -14.38 -9.00 -23.38
C ASP A 100 -13.76 -7.69 -23.93
N GLY A 101 -12.53 -7.36 -23.53
CA GLY A 101 -11.83 -6.14 -23.93
C GLY A 101 -12.42 -4.84 -23.37
N ARG A 102 -13.32 -4.90 -22.40
CA ARG A 102 -13.99 -3.74 -21.81
C ARG A 102 -13.40 -3.42 -20.44
N SER A 103 -12.20 -2.87 -20.43
CA SER A 103 -11.58 -2.34 -19.22
C SER A 103 -12.21 -1.01 -18.82
N TRP A 104 -12.42 -0.81 -17.53
CA TRP A 104 -12.99 0.43 -16.97
C TRP A 104 -12.09 0.96 -15.86
N ALA A 105 -11.84 2.26 -15.88
CA ALA A 105 -11.10 2.93 -14.81
C ALA A 105 -11.81 2.75 -13.46
N GLY A 106 -11.02 2.74 -12.41
CA GLY A 106 -11.47 2.47 -11.07
C GLY A 106 -12.22 3.60 -10.41
N GLY A 107 -12.64 3.34 -9.20
CA GLY A 107 -13.19 4.30 -8.26
C GLY A 107 -12.15 4.76 -7.25
N VAL A 108 -12.64 5.38 -6.18
CA VAL A 108 -11.84 5.88 -5.07
C VAL A 108 -12.23 5.12 -3.80
N GLY A 109 -11.27 4.47 -3.18
CA GLY A 109 -11.43 3.85 -1.87
C GLY A 109 -10.67 4.64 -0.80
N LEU A 110 -11.27 4.78 0.38
CA LEU A 110 -10.69 5.55 1.47
C LEU A 110 -11.03 4.90 2.82
N LEU A 111 -9.99 4.61 3.61
CA LEU A 111 -10.09 4.34 5.03
C LEU A 111 -9.36 5.45 5.77
N ILE A 112 -10.00 6.02 6.78
CA ILE A 112 -9.40 6.99 7.70
C ILE A 112 -9.58 6.45 9.10
N ASP A 113 -8.50 6.32 9.83
CA ASP A 113 -8.47 6.21 11.28
C ASP A 113 -7.95 7.50 11.89
N VAL A 114 -8.55 7.96 12.98
CA VAL A 114 -8.16 9.23 13.57
C VAL A 114 -7.36 9.05 14.83
N GLN A 115 -7.67 8.05 15.64
CA GLN A 115 -6.96 7.83 16.90
C GLN A 115 -7.20 6.42 17.43
N GLY A 116 -6.12 5.70 17.63
CA GLY A 116 -6.15 4.37 18.24
C GLY A 116 -4.80 3.67 18.11
N SER A 117 -4.67 2.53 18.72
CA SER A 117 -3.55 1.62 18.41
C SER A 117 -4.12 0.40 17.71
N ASP A 118 -4.01 0.41 16.39
CA ASP A 118 -4.85 -0.37 15.53
C ASP A 118 -4.13 -1.57 14.91
N ARG A 119 -4.92 -2.50 14.46
CA ARG A 119 -4.40 -3.66 13.76
C ARG A 119 -5.07 -3.86 12.41
N TYR A 120 -4.28 -3.76 11.37
CA TYR A 120 -4.70 -3.96 9.97
C TYR A 120 -4.16 -5.27 9.44
N THR A 121 -5.03 -6.16 8.98
CA THR A 121 -4.63 -7.44 8.38
C THR A 121 -5.35 -7.66 7.05
N CYS A 122 -4.59 -7.95 5.98
CA CYS A 122 -5.17 -8.27 4.67
C CYS A 122 -4.37 -9.31 3.89
N GLY A 123 -5.00 -9.86 2.86
CA GLY A 123 -4.38 -10.73 1.87
C GLY A 123 -3.69 -9.96 0.77
N VAL A 124 -4.13 -10.18 -0.47
CA VAL A 124 -3.60 -9.51 -1.67
C VAL A 124 -4.48 -8.31 -2.02
N PHE A 125 -3.87 -7.17 -2.31
CA PHE A 125 -4.50 -5.89 -2.57
C PHE A 125 -5.26 -5.31 -1.38
N GLY A 126 -4.58 -4.49 -0.60
CA GLY A 126 -5.18 -3.82 0.56
C GLY A 126 -4.34 -2.66 1.07
N GLN A 127 -4.80 -2.03 2.15
CA GLN A 127 -4.07 -0.98 2.85
C GLN A 127 -3.67 0.18 1.92
N GLY A 128 -4.69 0.86 1.36
CA GLY A 128 -4.49 2.01 0.47
C GLY A 128 -4.05 1.65 -0.95
N VAL A 129 -4.29 0.43 -1.42
CA VAL A 129 -3.87 0.01 -2.77
C VAL A 129 -4.72 0.62 -3.87
N GLY A 130 -4.05 1.05 -4.96
CA GLY A 130 -4.72 1.38 -6.23
C GLY A 130 -4.52 0.31 -7.30
N TYR A 131 -5.59 -0.05 -8.00
CA TYR A 131 -5.54 -1.03 -9.09
C TYR A 131 -6.37 -0.60 -10.29
N TRP A 132 -5.82 -0.74 -11.50
CA TRP A 132 -6.45 -0.48 -12.82
C TRP A 132 -7.20 0.86 -12.90
N GLY A 133 -6.45 1.95 -12.82
CA GLY A 133 -6.98 3.31 -12.85
C GLY A 133 -7.84 3.67 -11.64
N GLY A 134 -7.71 2.96 -10.53
CA GLY A 134 -8.31 3.28 -9.25
C GLY A 134 -7.39 4.13 -8.37
N VAL A 135 -7.98 4.76 -7.37
CA VAL A 135 -7.26 5.50 -6.31
C VAL A 135 -7.61 4.84 -4.98
N GLY A 136 -6.60 4.29 -4.30
CA GLY A 136 -6.76 3.73 -2.96
C GLY A 136 -6.02 4.58 -1.94
N MET A 137 -6.63 4.78 -0.76
CA MET A 137 -6.04 5.57 0.32
C MET A 137 -6.34 4.94 1.67
N LEU A 138 -5.30 4.80 2.51
CA LEU A 138 -5.40 4.56 3.93
C LEU A 138 -4.68 5.72 4.63
N ILE A 139 -5.36 6.37 5.56
CA ILE A 139 -4.84 7.49 6.34
C ILE A 139 -5.05 7.17 7.81
N ASP A 140 -3.95 7.08 8.54
CA ASP A 140 -3.92 6.92 9.98
C ASP A 140 -3.34 8.19 10.60
N LEU A 141 -3.98 8.71 11.64
CA LEU A 141 -3.56 9.99 12.17
C LEU A 141 -2.83 9.86 13.50
N GLN A 142 -3.07 8.80 14.27
CA GLN A 142 -2.43 8.68 15.57
C GLN A 142 -2.61 7.28 16.18
N GLY A 143 -1.53 6.62 16.50
CA GLY A 143 -1.54 5.36 17.25
C GLY A 143 -0.21 4.61 17.12
N ASP A 144 -0.02 3.58 17.91
CA ASP A 144 1.06 2.61 17.69
C ASP A 144 0.47 1.39 16.96
N ASP A 145 0.60 1.35 15.65
CA ASP A 145 -0.18 0.48 14.77
C ASP A 145 0.57 -0.75 14.27
N VAL A 146 -0.17 -1.76 13.89
CA VAL A 146 0.39 -2.95 13.24
C VAL A 146 -0.31 -3.21 11.92
N ARG A 147 0.42 -3.11 10.81
CA ARG A 147 -0.06 -3.34 9.45
C ARG A 147 0.56 -4.59 8.85
N GLU A 148 -0.26 -5.63 8.68
CA GLU A 148 0.16 -6.91 8.08
C GLU A 148 -0.55 -7.13 6.75
N GLY A 149 0.22 -7.29 5.67
CA GLY A 149 -0.32 -7.54 4.34
C GLY A 149 0.46 -8.56 3.55
N THR A 150 -0.17 -9.15 2.51
CA THR A 150 0.50 -10.19 1.74
C THR A 150 1.21 -9.65 0.50
N TRP A 151 0.51 -9.04 -0.44
CA TRP A 151 1.03 -8.63 -1.75
C TRP A 151 0.22 -7.48 -2.32
N TYR A 152 0.85 -6.47 -2.94
CA TYR A 152 0.24 -5.21 -3.36
C TYR A 152 -0.49 -4.52 -2.19
N VAL A 153 0.26 -4.12 -1.20
CA VAL A 153 -0.27 -3.57 0.06
C VAL A 153 0.49 -2.30 0.47
N GLN A 154 -0.06 -1.59 1.45
CA GLN A 154 0.64 -0.48 2.11
C GLN A 154 1.03 0.65 1.15
N GLY A 155 0.01 1.20 0.47
CA GLY A 155 0.19 2.29 -0.48
C GLY A 155 0.76 1.86 -1.83
N ALA A 156 0.81 0.55 -2.14
CA ALA A 156 1.24 0.09 -3.45
C ALA A 156 0.22 0.37 -4.55
N ALA A 157 0.66 0.42 -5.80
CA ALA A 157 -0.24 0.60 -6.93
C ALA A 157 0.15 -0.21 -8.16
N ALA A 158 -0.85 -0.63 -8.94
CA ALA A 158 -0.66 -1.35 -10.17
C ALA A 158 -1.63 -0.93 -11.28
N HIS A 159 -1.09 -0.83 -12.52
CA HIS A 159 -1.84 -0.60 -13.75
C HIS A 159 -2.60 0.74 -13.79
N PHE A 160 -1.86 1.83 -14.03
CA PHE A 160 -2.38 3.19 -14.19
C PHE A 160 -3.12 3.76 -12.97
N ALA A 161 -2.79 3.30 -11.78
CA ALA A 161 -3.49 3.59 -10.55
C ALA A 161 -2.65 4.44 -9.58
N ILE A 162 -3.27 4.90 -8.51
CA ILE A 162 -2.61 5.56 -7.40
C ILE A 162 -2.93 4.81 -6.12
N GLY A 163 -1.89 4.39 -5.39
CA GLY A 163 -1.99 3.87 -4.04
C GLY A 163 -1.35 4.83 -3.05
N TYR A 164 -1.98 5.00 -1.89
CA TYR A 164 -1.54 5.94 -0.88
C TYR A 164 -1.74 5.37 0.52
N LEU A 165 -0.68 5.39 1.32
CA LEU A 165 -0.75 5.20 2.76
C LEU A 165 -0.07 6.38 3.44
N GLU A 166 -0.75 6.97 4.40
CA GLU A 166 -0.24 8.04 5.27
C GLU A 166 -0.38 7.59 6.71
N ASP A 167 0.71 7.67 7.47
CA ASP A 167 0.76 7.63 8.92
C ASP A 167 1.28 8.94 9.48
N ARG A 168 0.72 9.40 10.57
CA ARG A 168 1.15 10.69 11.12
C ARG A 168 1.89 10.59 12.42
N LEU A 169 1.46 9.78 13.35
CA LEU A 169 2.04 9.72 14.69
C LEU A 169 1.91 8.32 15.28
N GLY A 170 3.00 7.72 15.63
CA GLY A 170 2.99 6.44 16.32
C GLY A 170 4.35 5.76 16.27
N ASN A 171 4.50 4.61 16.89
CA ASN A 171 5.64 3.73 16.67
C ASN A 171 5.11 2.45 16.02
N ASP A 172 5.19 2.40 14.72
CA ASP A 172 4.41 1.50 13.91
C ASP A 172 5.20 0.28 13.45
N ARG A 173 4.45 -0.76 13.11
CA ARG A 173 5.02 -1.98 12.54
C ARG A 173 4.36 -2.31 11.22
N THR A 174 5.06 -2.08 10.14
CA THR A 174 4.60 -2.35 8.78
C THR A 174 5.27 -3.59 8.21
N LEU A 175 4.49 -4.65 8.00
CA LEU A 175 4.95 -5.96 7.58
C LEU A 175 4.29 -6.41 6.28
N ALA A 176 5.09 -6.64 5.25
CA ALA A 176 4.63 -7.21 3.99
C ALA A 176 5.22 -8.59 3.75
N ALA A 177 4.39 -9.56 3.40
CA ALA A 177 4.87 -10.92 3.16
C ALA A 177 5.58 -11.11 1.82
N LEU A 178 5.04 -10.51 0.76
CA LEU A 178 5.53 -10.63 -0.62
C LEU A 178 5.73 -9.24 -1.25
N ASN A 179 6.34 -9.20 -2.42
CA ASN A 179 6.73 -7.97 -3.10
C ASN A 179 5.56 -7.05 -3.51
N MET A 180 5.87 -5.87 -4.02
CA MET A 180 4.94 -4.79 -4.31
C MET A 180 4.23 -4.31 -3.05
N ALA A 181 5.00 -3.69 -2.15
CA ALA A 181 4.50 -3.18 -0.88
C ALA A 181 5.18 -1.86 -0.52
N ILE A 182 4.70 -1.21 0.52
CA ILE A 182 5.30 -0.04 1.17
C ILE A 182 5.71 1.01 0.11
N GLY A 183 4.70 1.62 -0.52
CA GLY A 183 4.88 2.66 -1.53
C GLY A 183 5.38 2.19 -2.90
N ALA A 184 5.22 0.92 -3.26
CA ALA A 184 5.71 0.43 -4.54
C ALA A 184 4.79 0.77 -5.73
N GLY A 185 5.39 1.20 -6.85
CA GLY A 185 4.68 1.50 -8.10
C GLY A 185 4.94 0.50 -9.22
N HIS A 186 3.87 0.00 -9.86
CA HIS A 186 3.95 -0.97 -10.95
C HIS A 186 3.07 -0.60 -12.13
N ASP A 187 3.63 -0.73 -13.34
CA ASP A 187 2.90 -0.60 -14.61
C ASP A 187 2.14 0.74 -14.74
N PHE A 188 2.91 1.82 -14.91
CA PHE A 188 2.43 3.19 -15.06
C PHE A 188 1.58 3.71 -13.90
N SER A 189 1.80 3.21 -12.70
CA SER A 189 1.12 3.66 -11.49
C SER A 189 2.06 4.36 -10.53
N ILE A 190 1.48 5.03 -9.53
CA ILE A 190 2.19 5.68 -8.45
C ILE A 190 1.79 5.01 -7.14
N GLY A 191 2.76 4.38 -6.47
CA GLY A 191 2.62 3.93 -5.09
C GLY A 191 3.26 4.94 -4.16
N TYR A 192 2.59 5.23 -3.04
CA TYR A 192 3.05 6.21 -2.07
C TYR A 192 2.82 5.73 -0.64
N HIS A 193 3.88 5.75 0.16
CA HIS A 193 3.85 5.50 1.59
C HIS A 193 4.58 6.65 2.28
N ILE A 194 3.91 7.33 3.19
CA ILE A 194 4.49 8.40 3.98
C ILE A 194 4.22 8.15 5.46
N ASP A 195 5.28 8.28 6.26
CA ASP A 195 5.27 8.37 7.70
C ASP A 195 5.76 9.75 8.14
N PHE A 196 5.11 10.32 9.14
CA PHE A 196 5.46 11.66 9.59
C PHE A 196 6.29 11.65 10.86
N ALA A 197 6.09 10.69 11.74
CA ALA A 197 6.88 10.62 12.98
C ALA A 197 6.59 9.33 13.76
N GLY A 198 7.64 8.69 14.20
CA GLY A 198 7.62 7.52 15.05
C GLY A 198 8.97 6.88 15.13
N ASN A 199 9.12 5.81 15.88
CA ASN A 199 10.27 4.91 15.74
C ASN A 199 9.73 3.61 15.18
N ASP A 200 9.82 3.45 13.87
CA ASP A 200 9.03 2.51 13.12
C ASP A 200 9.81 1.25 12.71
N GLU A 201 9.08 0.16 12.55
CA GLU A 201 9.63 -1.10 12.05
C GLU A 201 9.04 -1.46 10.69
N TYR A 202 9.87 -1.43 9.65
CA TYR A 202 9.50 -1.81 8.29
C TYR A 202 10.07 -3.18 7.93
N ASN A 203 9.22 -4.20 7.81
CA ASN A 203 9.64 -5.51 7.32
C ASN A 203 9.30 -5.67 5.84
N ALA A 204 10.27 -5.32 5.00
CA ALA A 204 10.10 -5.18 3.57
C ALA A 204 10.56 -6.42 2.78
N PRO A 205 9.76 -6.90 1.81
CA PRO A 205 10.21 -7.87 0.81
C PRO A 205 11.08 -7.19 -0.28
N SER A 206 11.17 -7.76 -1.47
CA SER A 206 11.63 -7.02 -2.66
C SER A 206 10.53 -6.10 -3.20
N LEU A 207 10.88 -5.09 -4.00
CA LEU A 207 9.94 -4.11 -4.54
C LEU A 207 9.06 -3.49 -3.45
N ALA A 208 9.70 -2.87 -2.49
CA ALA A 208 9.09 -2.15 -1.38
C ALA A 208 9.93 -0.90 -1.05
N LEU A 209 9.56 -0.15 -0.02
CA LEU A 209 10.27 1.06 0.40
C LEU A 209 10.55 1.99 -0.80
N GLY A 210 9.48 2.38 -1.50
CA GLY A 210 9.55 3.22 -2.69
C GLY A 210 10.08 2.50 -3.94
N GLY A 211 9.97 1.18 -4.01
CA GLY A 211 10.42 0.40 -5.16
C GLY A 211 9.58 0.64 -6.42
N ALA A 212 10.21 0.65 -7.60
CA ALA A 212 9.53 0.85 -8.87
C ALA A 212 9.74 -0.31 -9.85
N ASN A 213 8.70 -0.64 -10.61
CA ASN A 213 8.73 -1.70 -11.61
C ASN A 213 7.86 -1.34 -12.82
N ALA A 214 8.24 -1.82 -14.01
CA ALA A 214 7.45 -1.72 -15.24
C ALA A 214 6.87 -0.31 -15.52
N ASN A 215 7.71 0.72 -15.50
CA ASN A 215 7.34 2.13 -15.70
C ASN A 215 6.47 2.73 -14.56
N GLY A 216 6.48 2.12 -13.39
CA GLY A 216 5.85 2.67 -12.21
C GLY A 216 6.72 3.72 -11.51
N ILE A 217 6.11 4.45 -10.60
CA ILE A 217 6.77 5.35 -9.67
C ILE A 217 6.46 4.84 -8.26
N GLY A 218 7.51 4.51 -7.50
CA GLY A 218 7.40 4.14 -6.09
C GLY A 218 7.96 5.26 -5.22
N ILE A 219 7.27 5.59 -4.14
CA ILE A 219 7.64 6.65 -3.23
C ILE A 219 7.49 6.16 -1.79
N PHE A 220 8.58 6.26 -1.05
CA PHE A 220 8.61 6.08 0.40
C PHE A 220 9.18 7.34 1.03
N VAL A 221 8.51 7.82 2.07
CA VAL A 221 8.92 8.98 2.84
C VAL A 221 8.74 8.68 4.30
N ASP A 222 9.80 8.85 5.08
CA ASP A 222 9.80 8.89 6.52
C ASP A 222 10.36 10.25 6.95
N LEU A 223 9.70 10.94 7.86
CA LEU A 223 10.08 12.30 8.17
C LEU A 223 10.80 12.45 9.51
N ALA A 224 10.60 11.54 10.45
CA ALA A 224 11.28 11.60 11.73
C ALA A 224 11.13 10.34 12.58
N GLY A 225 12.22 9.83 13.09
CA GLY A 225 12.24 8.71 14.03
C GLY A 225 13.58 7.99 14.03
N ASP A 226 13.81 7.13 14.99
CA ASP A 226 14.92 6.17 14.95
C ASP A 226 14.37 4.83 14.46
N ASP A 227 14.47 4.57 13.14
CA ASP A 227 13.72 3.54 12.46
C ASP A 227 14.49 2.24 12.24
N LEU A 228 13.74 1.15 12.13
CA LEU A 228 14.28 -0.17 11.86
C LEU A 228 13.82 -0.69 10.49
N TYR A 229 14.70 -0.62 9.51
CA TYR A 229 14.48 -1.17 8.17
C TYR A 229 14.96 -2.62 8.08
N GLN A 230 14.05 -3.56 8.00
CA GLN A 230 14.33 -4.99 7.79
C GLN A 230 13.97 -5.38 6.35
N ALA A 231 14.91 -5.28 5.42
CA ALA A 231 14.69 -5.70 4.04
C ALA A 231 15.22 -7.12 3.81
N ARG A 232 14.33 -8.02 3.41
CA ARG A 232 14.70 -9.42 3.08
C ARG A 232 15.43 -9.54 1.75
N SER A 233 15.34 -8.54 0.89
CA SER A 233 16.06 -8.44 -0.38
C SER A 233 16.50 -7.01 -0.61
N LYS A 234 17.67 -6.83 -1.18
CA LYS A 234 18.16 -5.53 -1.65
C LYS A 234 17.57 -5.13 -3.01
N ASP A 235 16.87 -6.05 -3.69
CA ASP A 235 16.42 -5.84 -5.05
C ASP A 235 15.19 -4.94 -5.09
N ALA A 236 15.31 -3.80 -5.79
CA ALA A 236 14.28 -2.77 -5.95
C ALA A 236 13.66 -2.29 -4.61
N ASN A 237 14.46 -2.22 -3.55
CA ASN A 237 14.13 -1.56 -2.29
C ASN A 237 14.91 -0.26 -2.14
N PHE A 238 14.55 0.54 -1.15
CA PHE A 238 15.21 1.81 -0.84
C PHE A 238 15.27 2.73 -2.06
N GLY A 239 14.10 3.00 -2.64
CA GLY A 239 13.96 3.88 -3.79
C GLY A 239 14.62 3.35 -5.06
N ARG A 240 14.72 2.06 -5.28
CA ARG A 240 15.30 1.50 -6.51
C ARG A 240 14.25 1.09 -7.52
N ALA A 241 14.63 1.13 -8.79
CA ALA A 241 13.79 0.68 -9.89
C ALA A 241 14.32 -0.63 -10.50
N ASN A 242 13.42 -1.52 -10.92
CA ASN A 242 13.76 -2.70 -11.69
C ASN A 242 14.04 -2.36 -13.15
N PRO A 243 14.97 -3.07 -13.82
CA PRO A 243 15.19 -2.92 -15.24
C PRO A 243 14.00 -3.39 -16.05
N ILE A 244 13.74 -2.72 -17.17
CA ILE A 244 12.72 -3.12 -18.14
C ILE A 244 13.41 -3.79 -19.33
N GLY A 245 12.81 -4.85 -19.85
CA GLY A 245 13.37 -5.62 -20.97
C GLY A 245 13.58 -4.77 -22.22
N ARG A 246 14.76 -4.90 -22.84
CA ARG A 246 15.13 -4.19 -24.07
C ARG A 246 14.25 -4.60 -25.25
N GLY A 247 14.11 -3.67 -26.21
CA GLY A 247 13.38 -3.88 -27.45
C GLY A 247 11.85 -3.75 -27.32
N THR A 248 11.36 -3.34 -26.17
CA THR A 248 9.94 -3.06 -25.95
C THR A 248 9.69 -1.53 -25.95
N LEU A 249 8.45 -1.11 -26.24
CA LEU A 249 8.07 0.30 -26.10
C LEU A 249 8.24 0.80 -24.65
N ARG A 250 8.12 -0.09 -23.68
CA ARG A 250 8.32 0.21 -22.26
C ARG A 250 9.75 0.64 -21.90
N GLU A 251 10.75 0.24 -22.68
CA GLU A 251 12.14 0.64 -22.48
C GLU A 251 12.32 2.17 -22.54
N ARG A 252 11.47 2.86 -23.30
CA ARG A 252 11.47 4.32 -23.42
C ARG A 252 10.67 5.01 -22.32
N GLY A 253 9.92 4.26 -21.54
CA GLY A 253 9.13 4.76 -20.43
C GLY A 253 9.97 4.89 -19.16
N PHE A 254 9.70 5.93 -18.39
CA PHE A 254 10.37 6.19 -17.14
C PHE A 254 9.89 5.24 -16.02
N ALA A 255 10.80 4.79 -15.18
CA ALA A 255 10.49 4.15 -13.90
C ALA A 255 11.35 4.82 -12.82
N LEU A 256 10.73 5.22 -11.73
CA LEU A 256 11.40 5.95 -10.67
C LEU A 256 11.06 5.35 -9.31
N GLY A 257 12.08 4.93 -8.58
CA GLY A 257 11.99 4.67 -7.15
C GLY A 257 12.52 5.86 -6.36
N LEU A 258 11.81 6.23 -5.29
CA LEU A 258 12.21 7.28 -4.36
C LEU A 258 12.15 6.76 -2.92
N PHE A 259 13.20 7.01 -2.16
CA PHE A 259 13.28 6.79 -0.73
C PHE A 259 13.79 8.08 -0.07
N LEU A 260 13.03 8.62 0.83
CA LEU A 260 13.41 9.76 1.65
C LEU A 260 13.22 9.37 3.11
N ASP A 261 14.29 9.44 3.85
CA ASP A 261 14.30 9.46 5.30
C ASP A 261 14.88 10.81 5.74
N ALA A 262 14.14 11.55 6.54
CA ALA A 262 14.48 12.95 6.81
C ALA A 262 15.07 13.18 8.20
N GLY A 263 15.12 12.17 9.04
CA GLY A 263 15.78 12.34 10.32
C GLY A 263 15.61 11.22 11.31
N GLY A 264 16.68 10.93 11.99
CA GLY A 264 16.80 9.89 13.00
C GLY A 264 18.18 9.28 13.04
N ASN A 265 18.28 8.19 13.76
CA ASN A 265 19.46 7.34 13.75
C ASN A 265 19.02 5.90 13.45
N ASP A 266 18.92 5.61 12.17
CA ASP A 266 18.20 4.48 11.65
C ASP A 266 19.06 3.23 11.54
N SER A 267 18.39 2.10 11.59
CA SER A 267 19.00 0.77 11.49
C SER A 267 18.69 0.14 10.14
N TYR A 268 19.73 -0.02 9.32
CA TYR A 268 19.65 -0.65 8.00
C TYR A 268 20.18 -2.08 7.98
N PRO A 269 19.65 -2.99 7.15
CA PRO A 269 20.18 -4.33 7.06
C PRO A 269 21.61 -4.33 6.48
N PRO A 270 22.52 -5.15 7.01
CA PRO A 270 23.92 -5.18 6.56
C PRO A 270 24.11 -5.51 5.06
N SER A 271 23.11 -6.09 4.42
CA SER A 271 23.12 -6.38 2.98
C SER A 271 22.89 -5.16 2.08
N VAL A 272 22.54 -4.01 2.66
CA VAL A 272 22.23 -2.77 1.93
C VAL A 272 23.33 -1.75 2.21
N GLU A 273 24.47 -1.90 1.55
CA GLU A 273 25.66 -1.07 1.78
C GLU A 273 25.55 0.35 1.23
N PHE A 274 24.60 0.63 0.34
CA PHE A 274 24.44 1.92 -0.33
C PHE A 274 23.54 2.89 0.45
N ALA A 275 22.61 2.40 1.25
CA ALA A 275 21.73 3.20 2.11
C ALA A 275 22.29 3.29 3.54
N GLY A 276 21.88 4.29 4.29
CA GLY A 276 22.29 4.51 5.68
C GLY A 276 22.32 5.97 6.07
N ASN A 277 22.37 6.20 7.36
CA ASN A 277 22.34 7.56 7.97
C ASN A 277 23.33 8.53 7.33
N GLY A 278 22.83 9.69 6.94
CA GLY A 278 23.60 10.75 6.30
C GLY A 278 24.02 10.46 4.85
N ARG A 279 23.43 9.48 4.20
CA ARG A 279 23.79 9.08 2.83
C ARG A 279 22.78 9.56 1.79
N ASN A 280 23.31 9.82 0.60
CA ASN A 280 22.51 10.01 -0.61
C ASN A 280 22.95 9.00 -1.66
N TRP A 281 22.01 8.45 -2.42
CA TRP A 281 22.32 7.51 -3.49
C TRP A 281 21.50 7.72 -4.75
N ILE A 282 22.14 7.42 -5.87
CA ILE A 282 21.53 7.39 -7.18
C ILE A 282 21.89 6.06 -7.82
N VAL A 283 20.90 5.27 -8.16
CA VAL A 283 21.11 3.93 -8.71
C VAL A 283 20.35 3.77 -10.02
N TRP A 284 21.07 3.62 -11.12
CA TRP A 284 20.46 3.17 -12.37
C TRP A 284 20.24 1.67 -12.36
N ALA A 285 19.07 1.22 -12.77
CA ALA A 285 18.83 -0.20 -12.92
C ALA A 285 19.80 -0.79 -13.95
N LEU A 286 20.34 -1.96 -13.68
CA LEU A 286 21.30 -2.63 -14.58
C LEU A 286 20.60 -3.72 -15.40
N GLN A 287 20.82 -3.70 -16.70
CA GLN A 287 20.42 -4.78 -17.58
C GLN A 287 21.64 -5.31 -18.34
N ASN A 288 21.94 -6.60 -18.17
CA ASN A 288 23.17 -7.21 -18.71
C ASN A 288 24.42 -6.37 -18.34
N GLU A 289 24.56 -6.03 -17.07
CA GLU A 289 25.67 -5.24 -16.50
C GLU A 289 25.82 -3.82 -17.03
N ARG A 290 24.84 -3.30 -17.77
CA ARG A 290 24.84 -1.93 -18.30
C ARG A 290 23.71 -1.13 -17.67
N PRO A 291 23.96 0.14 -17.28
CA PRO A 291 22.90 1.04 -16.84
C PRO A 291 21.81 1.20 -17.89
N THR A 292 20.58 1.26 -17.44
CA THR A 292 19.43 1.62 -18.27
C THR A 292 19.34 3.14 -18.40
N GLU A 293 18.64 3.63 -19.42
CA GLU A 293 18.55 5.08 -19.67
C GLU A 293 17.34 5.74 -18.99
N SER A 294 16.41 4.94 -18.46
CA SER A 294 15.12 5.44 -17.97
C SER A 294 14.61 4.81 -16.67
N GLN A 295 15.38 3.91 -16.07
CA GLN A 295 15.01 3.27 -14.81
C GLN A 295 15.95 3.73 -13.69
N LEU A 296 15.46 4.66 -12.87
CA LEU A 296 16.26 5.39 -11.88
C LEU A 296 15.74 5.12 -10.46
N GLY A 297 16.67 4.90 -9.57
CA GLY A 297 16.43 4.91 -8.13
C GLY A 297 17.13 6.09 -7.46
N LEU A 298 16.44 6.76 -6.59
CA LEU A 298 16.96 7.85 -5.78
C LEU A 298 16.66 7.61 -4.32
N GLY A 299 17.60 7.94 -3.45
CA GLY A 299 17.35 7.93 -2.04
C GLY A 299 18.23 8.91 -1.28
N THR A 300 17.74 9.30 -0.13
CA THR A 300 18.45 10.13 0.84
C THR A 300 18.00 9.76 2.23
N ASP A 301 18.93 9.82 3.15
CA ASP A 301 18.74 9.76 4.58
C ASP A 301 19.56 10.92 5.20
N ARG A 302 18.99 11.67 6.15
CA ARG A 302 19.58 12.92 6.67
C ARG A 302 19.69 12.95 8.18
#